data_a7d14fd243133695364cf1904f9e9c47
#
_entry.id   a7d14fd243133695364cf1904f9e9c47
#
_cell.length_a   1.000
_cell.length_b   1.000
_cell.length_c   1.000
_cell.angle_alpha   90.00
_cell.angle_beta   90.00
_cell.angle_gamma   90.00
#
_symmetry.space_group_name_H-M   'P 1'
#
loop_
_entity.id
_entity.type
_entity.pdbx_description
1 polymer ?
#
loop_
_entity_poly.entity_id
_entity_poly.type
_entity_poly.pdbx_seq_one_letter_code
_entity_poly.pdbx_strand_id
1 'polypeptide(L)'
;MSNFKNLTELLDFFKTEDICKAYYEQKRWGGNVACPHCGSLKIYRTNRGFKCGEKLCAKKFSVTVGTIFENTKIGLRTWFADMYLISTSKKGVSSLQLAEQLGITQKTAWFVNHRIREMLRDNSNEQQIALFDNDKLGEVVVESARHIKAHDVK
;
A
#
# COMPACT_ATOMS: atom_id res chain seq x y z
N MET A 1 -5.15 -2.42 20.91
CA MET A 1 -4.35 -2.55 19.68
C MET A 1 -3.17 -1.59 19.75
N SER A 2 -1.99 -2.07 19.57
CA SER A 2 -0.81 -1.20 19.65
C SER A 2 -0.56 -0.55 18.29
N ASN A 3 -0.87 0.74 18.18
CA ASN A 3 -0.44 1.55 17.05
C ASN A 3 1.08 1.62 17.01
N PHE A 4 1.66 1.78 15.83
CA PHE A 4 3.08 2.09 15.73
C PHE A 4 3.34 3.43 16.42
N LYS A 5 4.22 3.43 17.41
CA LYS A 5 4.54 4.65 18.19
C LYS A 5 5.40 5.62 17.40
N ASN A 6 6.21 5.09 16.49
CA ASN A 6 7.11 5.87 15.65
C ASN A 6 7.43 5.13 14.35
N LEU A 7 8.04 5.84 13.42
CA LEU A 7 8.44 5.28 12.12
C LEU A 7 9.42 4.11 12.26
N THR A 8 10.30 4.14 13.25
CA THR A 8 11.28 3.07 13.50
C THR A 8 10.58 1.76 13.84
N GLU A 9 9.56 1.79 14.70
CA GLU A 9 8.77 0.59 15.03
C GLU A 9 8.07 -0.01 13.81
N LEU A 10 7.53 0.84 12.92
CA LEU A 10 6.95 0.39 11.65
C LEU A 10 7.99 -0.26 10.76
N LEU A 11 9.16 0.36 10.60
CA LEU A 11 10.24 -0.17 9.78
C LEU A 11 10.86 -1.46 10.36
N ASP A 12 10.85 -1.62 11.68
CA ASP A 12 11.26 -2.85 12.35
C ASP A 12 10.26 -3.98 12.19
N PHE A 13 8.97 -3.67 12.12
CA PHE A 13 7.93 -4.64 11.79
C PHE A 13 8.03 -5.09 10.33
N PHE A 14 8.21 -4.15 9.42
CA PHE A 14 8.38 -4.40 7.98
C PHE A 14 9.86 -4.39 7.58
N LYS A 15 10.66 -5.30 8.15
CA LYS A 15 12.12 -5.34 7.94
C LYS A 15 12.53 -5.56 6.48
N THR A 16 11.79 -6.42 5.78
CA THR A 16 12.11 -6.81 4.41
C THR A 16 10.90 -6.63 3.49
N GLU A 17 11.17 -6.49 2.20
CA GLU A 17 10.13 -6.39 1.17
C GLU A 17 9.26 -7.66 1.11
N ASP A 18 9.82 -8.83 1.40
CA ASP A 18 9.07 -10.09 1.41
C ASP A 18 8.05 -10.14 2.55
N ILE A 19 8.38 -9.59 3.71
CA ILE A 19 7.43 -9.43 4.82
C ILE A 19 6.28 -8.49 4.41
N CYS A 20 6.60 -7.38 3.75
CA CYS A 20 5.60 -6.45 3.23
C CYS A 20 4.65 -7.10 2.21
N LYS A 21 5.20 -7.89 1.29
CA LYS A 21 4.41 -8.63 0.29
C LYS A 21 3.51 -9.68 0.94
N ALA A 22 4.04 -10.47 1.88
CA ALA A 22 3.27 -11.48 2.60
C ALA A 22 2.14 -10.85 3.42
N TYR A 23 2.42 -9.76 4.11
CA TYR A 23 1.43 -9.00 4.85
C TYR A 23 0.32 -8.48 3.92
N TYR A 24 0.69 -7.85 2.79
CA TYR A 24 -0.26 -7.30 1.84
C TYR A 24 -1.07 -8.39 1.12
N GLU A 25 -0.45 -9.52 0.79
CA GLU A 25 -1.13 -10.70 0.24
C GLU A 25 -2.22 -11.22 1.20
N GLN A 26 -1.89 -11.35 2.46
CA GLN A 26 -2.84 -11.77 3.49
C GLN A 26 -4.01 -10.79 3.62
N LYS A 27 -3.73 -9.49 3.58
CA LYS A 27 -4.77 -8.45 3.62
C LYS A 27 -5.66 -8.47 2.39
N ARG A 28 -5.06 -8.61 1.20
CA ARG A 28 -5.78 -8.55 -0.06
C ARG A 28 -6.68 -9.76 -0.29
N TRP A 29 -6.22 -10.95 0.04
CA TRP A 29 -6.87 -12.21 -0.33
C TRP A 29 -7.24 -13.14 0.84
N GLY A 30 -6.80 -12.85 2.05
CA GLY A 30 -7.12 -13.65 3.22
C GLY A 30 -6.66 -15.12 3.11
N GLY A 31 -5.60 -15.39 2.33
CA GLY A 31 -5.08 -16.74 2.08
C GLY A 31 -5.59 -17.41 0.80
N ASN A 32 -6.66 -16.90 0.17
CA ASN A 32 -7.22 -17.45 -1.07
C ASN A 32 -6.95 -16.51 -2.25
N VAL A 33 -5.76 -16.64 -2.84
CA VAL A 33 -5.33 -15.77 -3.95
C VAL A 33 -6.26 -15.92 -5.14
N ALA A 34 -6.79 -14.81 -5.64
CA ALA A 34 -7.62 -14.74 -6.83
C ALA A 34 -6.93 -13.97 -7.95
N CYS A 35 -7.15 -14.40 -9.19
CA CYS A 35 -6.59 -13.71 -10.35
C CYS A 35 -7.25 -12.35 -10.53
N PRO A 36 -6.49 -11.22 -10.56
CA PRO A 36 -7.05 -9.89 -10.75
C PRO A 36 -7.59 -9.65 -12.17
N HIS A 37 -7.29 -10.53 -13.12
CA HIS A 37 -7.73 -10.39 -14.51
C HIS A 37 -9.02 -11.14 -14.82
N CYS A 38 -9.22 -12.34 -14.26
CA CYS A 38 -10.40 -13.17 -14.53
C CYS A 38 -11.16 -13.65 -13.28
N GLY A 39 -10.64 -13.36 -12.09
CA GLY A 39 -11.27 -13.77 -10.83
C GLY A 39 -11.11 -15.24 -10.43
N SER A 40 -10.42 -16.05 -11.24
CA SER A 40 -10.22 -17.48 -10.95
C SER A 40 -9.40 -17.71 -9.67
N LEU A 41 -9.77 -18.71 -8.90
CA LEU A 41 -9.00 -19.18 -7.74
C LEU A 41 -7.93 -20.22 -8.10
N LYS A 42 -7.88 -20.63 -9.35
CA LYS A 42 -6.89 -21.59 -9.84
C LYS A 42 -5.57 -20.88 -10.13
N ILE A 43 -4.73 -20.78 -9.11
CA ILE A 43 -3.51 -19.99 -9.12
C ILE A 43 -2.30 -20.86 -8.80
N TYR A 44 -1.22 -20.65 -9.54
CA TYR A 44 0.07 -21.26 -9.29
C TYR A 44 1.05 -20.20 -8.74
N ARG A 45 1.76 -20.54 -7.68
CA ARG A 45 2.87 -19.70 -7.18
C ARG A 45 4.08 -19.85 -8.08
N THR A 46 4.75 -18.74 -8.34
CA THR A 46 6.01 -18.65 -9.09
C THR A 46 7.06 -17.89 -8.27
N ASN A 47 8.32 -17.97 -8.66
CA ASN A 47 9.41 -17.25 -7.96
C ASN A 47 9.22 -15.73 -7.90
N ARG A 48 8.44 -15.15 -8.83
CA ARG A 48 8.22 -13.69 -8.94
C ARG A 48 6.78 -13.26 -8.71
N GLY A 49 5.93 -14.15 -8.19
CA GLY A 49 4.52 -13.85 -7.96
C GLY A 49 3.61 -15.03 -8.26
N PHE A 50 2.62 -14.82 -9.09
CA PHE A 50 1.57 -15.79 -9.38
C PHE A 50 1.31 -15.93 -10.88
N LYS A 51 0.73 -17.07 -11.25
CA LYS A 51 0.24 -17.34 -12.60
C LYS A 51 -1.17 -17.89 -12.52
N CYS A 52 -2.08 -17.34 -13.31
CA CYS A 52 -3.42 -17.88 -13.46
C CYS A 52 -3.41 -19.24 -14.15
N GLY A 53 -4.13 -20.20 -13.60
CA GLY A 53 -4.26 -21.55 -14.13
C GLY A 53 -5.34 -21.73 -15.20
N GLU A 54 -6.14 -20.70 -15.48
CA GLU A 54 -7.15 -20.73 -16.52
C GLU A 54 -6.51 -20.60 -17.91
N LYS A 55 -6.86 -21.52 -18.80
CA LYS A 55 -6.29 -21.59 -20.17
C LYS A 55 -6.51 -20.30 -20.97
N LEU A 56 -7.68 -19.67 -20.82
CA LEU A 56 -8.03 -18.43 -21.53
C LEU A 56 -7.36 -17.18 -20.95
N CYS A 57 -6.95 -17.20 -19.70
CA CYS A 57 -6.28 -16.09 -19.03
C CYS A 57 -4.76 -16.28 -19.04
N ALA A 58 -4.26 -17.31 -18.39
CA ALA A 58 -2.85 -17.71 -18.27
C ALA A 58 -1.87 -16.57 -17.92
N LYS A 59 -2.37 -15.43 -17.39
CA LYS A 59 -1.57 -14.24 -17.10
C LYS A 59 -0.76 -14.40 -15.82
N LYS A 60 0.43 -13.82 -15.82
CA LYS A 60 1.27 -13.66 -14.63
C LYS A 60 0.90 -12.35 -13.94
N PHE A 61 0.92 -12.37 -12.62
CA PHE A 61 0.66 -11.19 -11.81
C PHE A 61 1.41 -11.23 -10.47
N SER A 62 1.54 -10.07 -9.85
CA SER A 62 2.07 -9.93 -8.50
C SER A 62 0.98 -9.46 -7.52
N VAL A 63 1.32 -9.41 -6.25
CA VAL A 63 0.40 -8.91 -5.21
C VAL A 63 -0.03 -7.45 -5.43
N THR A 64 0.74 -6.68 -6.20
CA THR A 64 0.50 -5.25 -6.45
C THR A 64 -0.36 -4.95 -7.68
N VAL A 65 -0.58 -5.94 -8.56
CA VAL A 65 -1.37 -5.74 -9.79
C VAL A 65 -2.82 -5.38 -9.47
N GLY A 66 -3.35 -4.36 -10.12
CA GLY A 66 -4.69 -3.82 -9.87
C GLY A 66 -4.79 -2.96 -8.62
N THR A 67 -3.68 -2.50 -8.05
CA THR A 67 -3.63 -1.61 -6.88
C THR A 67 -2.84 -0.35 -7.18
N ILE A 68 -2.83 0.60 -6.24
CA ILE A 68 -2.01 1.83 -6.37
C ILE A 68 -0.51 1.55 -6.45
N PHE A 69 -0.08 0.38 -6.02
CA PHE A 69 1.34 -0.04 -6.03
C PHE A 69 1.76 -0.64 -7.38
N GLU A 70 0.83 -0.78 -8.32
CA GLU A 70 1.11 -1.37 -9.63
C GLU A 70 2.08 -0.51 -10.44
N ASN A 71 2.96 -1.18 -11.20
CA ASN A 71 3.93 -0.53 -12.10
C ASN A 71 4.87 0.47 -11.41
N THR A 72 5.20 0.24 -10.16
CA THR A 72 6.17 1.06 -9.44
C THR A 72 7.47 0.30 -9.19
N LYS A 73 8.59 1.02 -9.24
CA LYS A 73 9.90 0.50 -8.83
C LYS A 73 10.14 0.66 -7.32
N ILE A 74 9.18 1.26 -6.63
CA ILE A 74 9.25 1.57 -5.20
C ILE A 74 8.76 0.36 -4.44
N GLY A 75 9.50 -0.07 -3.41
CA GLY A 75 9.10 -1.19 -2.56
C GLY A 75 7.90 -0.86 -1.67
N LEU A 76 7.13 -1.86 -1.29
CA LEU A 76 5.98 -1.72 -0.39
C LEU A 76 6.38 -1.14 0.97
N ARG A 77 7.59 -1.42 1.44
CA ARG A 77 8.13 -0.85 2.68
C ARG A 77 8.14 0.68 2.65
N THR A 78 8.55 1.27 1.54
CA THR A 78 8.54 2.73 1.33
C THR A 78 7.11 3.27 1.27
N TRP A 79 6.19 2.58 0.60
CA TRP A 79 4.78 2.94 0.56
C TRP A 79 4.14 2.97 1.95
N PHE A 80 4.40 1.96 2.77
CA PHE A 80 3.86 1.88 4.14
C PHE A 80 4.43 2.96 5.05
N ALA A 81 5.73 3.27 4.90
CA ALA A 81 6.38 4.36 5.63
C ALA A 81 5.79 5.74 5.24
N ASP A 82 5.53 5.97 3.96
CA ASP A 82 4.90 7.22 3.50
C ASP A 82 3.48 7.38 4.04
N MET A 83 2.66 6.33 3.99
CA MET A 83 1.33 6.34 4.60
C MET A 83 1.39 6.70 6.09
N TYR A 84 2.34 6.14 6.82
CA TYR A 84 2.53 6.46 8.24
C TYR A 84 2.89 7.93 8.45
N LEU A 85 3.81 8.47 7.68
CA LEU A 85 4.23 9.87 7.79
C LEU A 85 3.09 10.85 7.45
N ILE A 86 2.27 10.53 6.45
CA ILE A 86 1.08 11.32 6.12
C ILE A 86 0.08 11.32 7.29
N SER A 87 -0.15 10.15 7.91
CA SER A 87 -1.12 10.01 9.00
C SER A 87 -0.70 10.75 10.28
N THR A 88 0.58 10.78 10.57
CA THR A 88 1.11 11.40 11.78
C THR A 88 1.32 12.91 11.67
N SER A 89 1.32 13.45 10.46
CA SER A 89 1.55 14.87 10.21
C SER A 89 0.25 15.66 10.14
N LYS A 90 -0.06 16.42 11.18
CA LYS A 90 -1.27 17.29 11.25
C LYS A 90 -1.33 18.37 10.16
N LYS A 91 -0.19 18.84 9.69
CA LYS A 91 -0.07 19.89 8.66
C LYS A 91 0.16 19.35 7.25
N GLY A 92 0.18 18.03 7.08
CA GLY A 92 0.64 17.38 5.87
C GLY A 92 2.17 17.28 5.78
N VAL A 93 2.65 16.49 4.85
CA VAL A 93 4.09 16.28 4.61
C VAL A 93 4.41 16.72 3.19
N SER A 94 5.45 17.54 3.02
CA SER A 94 5.91 17.92 1.70
C SER A 94 6.72 16.79 1.04
N SER A 95 6.77 16.77 -0.28
CA SER A 95 7.58 15.80 -1.01
C SER A 95 9.08 15.91 -0.70
N LEU A 96 9.54 17.08 -0.33
CA LEU A 96 10.93 17.28 0.09
C LEU A 96 11.21 16.61 1.44
N GLN A 97 10.34 16.80 2.42
CA GLN A 97 10.45 16.15 3.74
C GLN A 97 10.37 14.62 3.62
N LEU A 98 9.45 14.10 2.78
CA LEU A 98 9.36 12.67 2.52
C LEU A 98 10.63 12.11 1.87
N ALA A 99 11.19 12.84 0.91
CA ALA A 99 12.43 12.44 0.26
C ALA A 99 13.59 12.31 1.26
N GLU A 100 13.73 13.26 2.16
CA GLU A 100 14.76 13.25 3.20
C GLU A 100 14.55 12.10 4.21
N GLN A 101 13.32 11.91 4.69
CA GLN A 101 13.01 10.91 5.71
C GLN A 101 13.07 9.47 5.18
N LEU A 102 12.70 9.26 3.93
CA LEU A 102 12.67 7.94 3.29
C LEU A 102 13.91 7.61 2.48
N GLY A 103 14.83 8.56 2.31
CA GLY A 103 16.05 8.38 1.52
C GLY A 103 15.79 8.13 0.02
N ILE A 104 14.74 8.77 -0.52
CA ILE A 104 14.34 8.68 -1.94
C ILE A 104 14.45 10.04 -2.62
N THR A 105 14.37 10.08 -3.94
CA THR A 105 14.37 11.35 -4.67
C THR A 105 13.08 12.12 -4.44
N GLN A 106 13.14 13.46 -4.50
CA GLN A 106 11.95 14.31 -4.36
C GLN A 106 10.87 13.98 -5.40
N LYS A 107 11.27 13.67 -6.63
CA LYS A 107 10.34 13.26 -7.69
C LYS A 107 9.60 11.97 -7.33
N THR A 108 10.31 11.00 -6.78
CA THR A 108 9.72 9.73 -6.30
C THR A 108 8.78 9.98 -5.13
N ALA A 109 9.19 10.76 -4.14
CA ALA A 109 8.37 11.12 -2.99
C ALA A 109 7.08 11.85 -3.41
N TRP A 110 7.17 12.77 -4.36
CA TRP A 110 6.00 13.46 -4.91
C TRP A 110 5.03 12.47 -5.57
N PHE A 111 5.54 11.54 -6.37
CA PHE A 111 4.74 10.52 -7.06
C PHE A 111 4.01 9.60 -6.08
N VAL A 112 4.70 9.10 -5.05
CA VAL A 112 4.12 8.23 -4.01
C VAL A 112 3.03 8.98 -3.24
N ASN A 113 3.35 10.16 -2.75
CA ASN A 113 2.44 11.01 -1.99
C ASN A 113 1.17 11.37 -2.81
N HIS A 114 1.35 11.70 -4.08
CA HIS A 114 0.24 12.01 -4.99
C HIS A 114 -0.70 10.82 -5.17
N ARG A 115 -0.18 9.62 -5.44
CA ARG A 115 -0.97 8.40 -5.56
C ARG A 115 -1.72 8.03 -4.28
N ILE A 116 -1.08 8.16 -3.12
CA ILE A 116 -1.74 7.91 -1.83
C ILE A 116 -2.89 8.90 -1.63
N ARG A 117 -2.68 10.16 -1.90
CA ARG A 117 -3.73 11.18 -1.79
C ARG A 117 -4.89 10.93 -2.75
N GLU A 118 -4.63 10.54 -3.97
CA GLU A 118 -5.68 10.16 -4.93
C GLU A 118 -6.48 8.96 -4.43
N MET A 119 -5.82 7.90 -3.96
CA MET A 119 -6.49 6.74 -3.39
C MET A 119 -7.41 7.12 -2.23
N LEU A 120 -6.95 7.98 -1.32
CA LEU A 120 -7.70 8.37 -0.13
C LEU A 120 -8.82 9.38 -0.43
N ARG A 121 -8.73 10.11 -1.53
CA ARG A 121 -9.74 11.07 -2.00
C ARG A 121 -10.88 10.38 -2.74
N ASP A 122 -10.57 9.35 -3.51
CA ASP A 122 -11.53 8.66 -4.37
C ASP A 122 -12.24 7.55 -3.60
N ASN A 123 -13.57 7.69 -3.44
CA ASN A 123 -14.42 6.69 -2.77
C ASN A 123 -14.45 5.33 -3.50
N SER A 124 -14.08 5.29 -4.80
CA SER A 124 -13.97 4.02 -5.54
C SER A 124 -12.87 3.09 -5.00
N ASN A 125 -11.95 3.63 -4.21
CA ASN A 125 -10.86 2.89 -3.58
C ASN A 125 -11.17 2.40 -2.15
N GLU A 126 -12.42 2.47 -1.70
CA GLU A 126 -12.82 1.99 -0.36
C GLU A 126 -12.37 0.55 -0.09
N GLN A 127 -12.42 -0.31 -1.10
CA GLN A 127 -11.95 -1.69 -0.97
C GLN A 127 -10.45 -1.78 -0.68
N GLN A 128 -9.63 -0.92 -1.28
CA GLN A 128 -8.19 -0.89 -1.00
C GLN A 128 -7.89 -0.34 0.38
N ILE A 129 -8.66 0.64 0.84
CA ILE A 129 -8.56 1.18 2.20
C ILE A 129 -9.01 0.12 3.20
N ALA A 130 -10.11 -0.58 2.94
CA ALA A 130 -10.65 -1.63 3.80
C ALA A 130 -9.71 -2.83 3.97
N LEU A 131 -8.78 -3.08 3.02
CA LEU A 131 -7.76 -4.12 3.18
C LEU A 131 -6.86 -3.91 4.40
N PHE A 132 -6.73 -2.68 4.86
CA PHE A 132 -5.92 -2.33 6.01
C PHE A 132 -6.75 -2.14 7.29
N ASP A 133 -8.08 -2.33 7.21
CA ASP A 133 -8.96 -2.16 8.34
C ASP A 133 -8.69 -3.21 9.45
N ASN A 134 -8.88 -2.79 10.70
CA ASN A 134 -8.71 -3.61 11.91
C ASN A 134 -7.29 -4.06 12.26
N ASP A 135 -6.26 -3.39 11.76
CA ASP A 135 -4.89 -3.68 12.17
C ASP A 135 -4.01 -2.42 12.24
N LYS A 136 -2.76 -2.55 12.67
CA LYS A 136 -1.84 -1.43 12.92
C LYS A 136 -1.66 -0.49 11.72
N LEU A 137 -1.59 -1.03 10.51
CA LEU A 137 -1.45 -0.23 9.29
C LEU A 137 -2.80 0.33 8.83
N GLY A 138 -3.88 -0.36 9.10
CA GLY A 138 -5.24 0.09 8.81
C GLY A 138 -5.59 1.39 9.53
N GLU A 139 -5.22 1.51 10.79
CA GLU A 139 -5.40 2.75 11.55
C GLU A 139 -4.62 3.91 10.93
N VAL A 140 -3.40 3.66 10.45
CA VAL A 140 -2.59 4.65 9.72
C VAL A 140 -3.30 5.11 8.44
N VAL A 141 -3.86 4.20 7.67
CA VAL A 141 -4.58 4.52 6.42
C VAL A 141 -5.84 5.33 6.71
N VAL A 142 -6.64 4.94 7.71
CA VAL A 142 -7.85 5.65 8.10
C VAL A 142 -7.54 7.08 8.58
N GLU A 143 -6.50 7.25 9.39
CA GLU A 143 -6.08 8.58 9.86
C GLU A 143 -5.56 9.44 8.71
N SER A 144 -4.82 8.88 7.76
CA SER A 144 -4.39 9.55 6.54
C SER A 144 -5.57 10.07 5.72
N ALA A 145 -6.63 9.26 5.58
CA ALA A 145 -7.85 9.65 4.87
C ALA A 145 -8.56 10.83 5.55
N ARG A 146 -8.65 10.82 6.89
CA ARG A 146 -9.23 11.93 7.66
C ARG A 146 -8.47 13.24 7.45
N HIS A 147 -7.14 13.20 7.53
CA HIS A 147 -6.29 14.37 7.35
C HIS A 147 -6.42 14.97 5.95
N ILE A 148 -6.41 14.15 4.91
CA ILE A 148 -6.53 14.61 3.52
C ILE A 148 -7.90 15.25 3.28
N LYS A 149 -8.99 14.61 3.72
CA LYS A 149 -10.34 15.16 3.59
C LYS A 149 -10.50 16.50 4.34
N ALA A 150 -9.87 16.66 5.50
CA ALA A 150 -9.90 17.91 6.25
C ALA A 150 -9.17 19.07 5.56
N HIS A 151 -8.13 18.79 4.77
CA HIS A 151 -7.39 19.79 3.99
C HIS A 151 -8.06 20.19 2.67
N ASP A 152 -8.87 19.31 2.08
CA ASP A 152 -9.56 19.58 0.82
C ASP A 152 -10.85 20.43 0.99
N VAL A 153 -11.32 20.62 2.23
CA VAL A 153 -12.52 21.41 2.54
C VAL A 153 -12.20 22.92 2.69
N LYS A 154 -10.95 23.32 2.57
CA LYS A 154 -10.50 24.71 2.53
C LYS A 154 -10.24 25.15 1.10
#